data_a148b8e575e4029ed50ba3ae67e58d11
#
_entry.id   a148b8e575e4029ed50ba3ae67e58d11
#
_cell.length_a   1.000
_cell.length_b   1.000
_cell.length_c   1.000
_cell.angle_alpha   90.00
_cell.angle_beta   90.00
_cell.angle_gamma   90.00
#
_symmetry.space_group_name_H-M   'P 1'
#
loop_
_entity.id
_entity.type
_entity.pdbx_description
1 polymer ?
#
loop_
_entity_poly.entity_id
_entity_poly.type
_entity_poly.pdbx_seq_one_letter_code
_entity_poly.pdbx_strand_id
1 'polypeptide(L)'
;PDACRHCRRGCVLPDFRGRYPAQKSKTLPQMATVRTVQKSACPLTVAVGAGVKGQLPAAQALAQKLGGQLAASRAVVDAGLLPYEMQVGLTGKTVCPKVYLAVGISGAVHHIAGMRQSGTVIAVNPDRKAPVFNYADYGVVCDFNTLLQAFGEWQ
;
A
#
# COMPACT_ATOMS: atom_id res chain seq x y z
N PRO A 1 10.53 18.63 -17.12
CA PRO A 1 11.73 17.85 -17.31
C PRO A 1 12.63 18.04 -16.10
N ASP A 2 12.24 17.46 -14.94
CA ASP A 2 13.08 17.45 -13.76
C ASP A 2 13.42 16.00 -13.43
N ALA A 3 14.57 15.60 -14.01
CA ALA A 3 15.18 14.33 -13.72
C ALA A 3 15.69 14.34 -12.28
N CYS A 4 15.27 13.37 -11.49
CA CYS A 4 15.83 13.11 -10.17
C CYS A 4 17.33 12.92 -10.26
N ARG A 5 18.13 13.87 -9.72
CA ARG A 5 19.60 13.93 -9.86
C ARG A 5 20.34 12.83 -9.10
N HIS A 6 19.67 11.88 -8.45
CA HIS A 6 20.30 10.87 -7.59
C HIS A 6 20.11 9.41 -8.01
N CYS A 7 19.46 9.12 -9.13
CA CYS A 7 19.37 7.75 -9.64
C CYS A 7 20.52 7.42 -10.58
N ARG A 8 21.62 6.88 -10.06
CA ARG A 8 22.80 6.49 -10.86
C ARG A 8 22.66 5.21 -11.69
N ARG A 9 21.52 4.53 -11.73
CA ARG A 9 21.30 3.38 -12.63
C ARG A 9 19.85 3.31 -13.06
N GLY A 10 19.54 3.90 -14.22
CA GLY A 10 18.51 3.40 -15.14
C GLY A 10 17.08 3.25 -14.65
N CYS A 11 16.67 3.85 -13.54
CA CYS A 11 15.26 4.00 -13.22
C CYS A 11 14.68 5.07 -14.14
N VAL A 12 14.27 4.67 -15.32
CA VAL A 12 13.36 5.46 -16.12
C VAL A 12 12.05 5.45 -15.37
N LEU A 13 11.79 6.51 -14.61
CA LEU A 13 10.44 6.81 -14.16
C LEU A 13 9.65 7.14 -15.44
N PRO A 14 8.73 6.28 -15.88
CA PRO A 14 7.83 6.69 -16.94
C PRO A 14 7.03 7.85 -16.38
N ASP A 15 6.93 8.91 -17.19
CA ASP A 15 6.09 10.08 -16.91
C ASP A 15 4.64 9.62 -16.68
N PHE A 16 4.27 9.42 -15.42
CA PHE A 16 2.94 9.02 -14.98
C PHE A 16 1.94 10.20 -14.98
N ARG A 17 2.21 11.27 -15.72
CA ARG A 17 1.21 12.29 -16.05
C ARG A 17 0.18 11.82 -17.09
N GLY A 18 0.21 10.57 -17.48
CA GLY A 18 -0.72 9.93 -18.38
C GLY A 18 -1.90 9.34 -17.66
N ARG A 19 -2.88 10.16 -17.32
CA ARG A 19 -4.32 9.85 -17.30
C ARG A 19 -4.70 8.42 -16.94
N TYR A 20 -4.62 8.08 -15.65
CA TYR A 20 -5.70 7.28 -15.09
C TYR A 20 -6.75 8.29 -14.62
N PRO A 21 -7.92 8.34 -15.26
CA PRO A 21 -9.01 9.13 -14.72
C PRO A 21 -9.26 8.58 -13.33
N ALA A 22 -9.16 9.44 -12.33
CA ALA A 22 -9.66 9.16 -11.01
C ALA A 22 -11.17 8.90 -11.19
N GLN A 23 -11.53 7.67 -11.47
CA GLN A 23 -12.89 7.23 -11.38
C GLN A 23 -13.23 7.25 -9.89
N LYS A 24 -13.59 8.43 -9.40
CA LYS A 24 -14.48 8.56 -8.25
C LYS A 24 -15.78 7.87 -8.68
N SER A 25 -15.74 6.55 -8.65
CA SER A 25 -16.81 5.69 -9.09
C SER A 25 -17.98 5.87 -8.13
N LYS A 26 -18.97 6.42 -8.71
CA LYS A 26 -20.40 6.24 -8.51
C LYS A 26 -20.74 5.06 -7.60
N THR A 27 -21.43 5.43 -6.50
CA THR A 27 -22.54 4.70 -5.84
C THR A 27 -22.54 3.19 -5.99
N LEU A 28 -21.85 2.51 -5.06
CA LEU A 28 -22.23 1.15 -4.69
C LEU A 28 -23.46 1.21 -3.79
N PRO A 29 -24.43 0.26 -3.94
CA PRO A 29 -25.60 0.23 -3.09
C PRO A 29 -25.20 0.11 -1.63
N GLN A 30 -25.82 0.94 -0.81
CA GLN A 30 -25.65 0.95 0.64
C GLN A 30 -26.18 -0.36 1.21
N MET A 31 -25.29 -1.31 1.44
CA MET A 31 -25.54 -2.32 2.45
C MET A 31 -24.96 -1.81 3.75
N ALA A 32 -25.83 -1.28 4.57
CA ALA A 32 -25.54 -0.74 5.87
C ALA A 32 -25.12 -1.84 6.85
N THR A 33 -23.85 -2.11 6.91
CA THR A 33 -23.25 -2.60 8.15
C THR A 33 -22.35 -1.47 8.61
N VAL A 34 -22.77 -0.78 9.66
CA VAL A 34 -21.97 0.25 10.33
C VAL A 34 -20.74 -0.44 10.91
N ARG A 35 -19.71 -0.61 10.09
CA ARG A 35 -18.40 -0.97 10.58
C ARG A 35 -17.78 0.32 11.09
N THR A 36 -17.42 0.31 12.35
CA THR A 36 -16.67 1.39 12.98
C THR A 36 -15.41 1.64 12.16
N VAL A 37 -15.40 2.75 11.42
CA VAL A 37 -14.20 3.21 10.72
C VAL A 37 -13.23 3.63 11.81
N GLN A 38 -12.24 2.81 12.06
CA GLN A 38 -11.15 3.20 12.95
C GLN A 38 -10.37 4.30 12.24
N LYS A 39 -10.66 5.53 12.59
CA LYS A 39 -9.83 6.67 12.23
C LYS A 39 -8.47 6.41 12.87
N SER A 40 -7.53 5.87 12.10
CA SER A 40 -6.21 5.53 12.63
C SER A 40 -5.58 6.80 13.17
N ALA A 41 -5.21 6.78 14.43
CA ALA A 41 -4.48 7.89 15.06
C ALA A 41 -3.11 8.09 14.38
N CYS A 42 -2.64 7.10 13.62
CA CYS A 42 -1.39 7.13 12.89
C CYS A 42 -1.58 7.72 11.48
N PRO A 43 -0.79 8.75 11.11
CA PRO A 43 -0.92 9.40 9.82
C PRO A 43 -0.52 8.51 8.64
N LEU A 44 0.32 7.49 8.89
CA LEU A 44 0.84 6.57 7.87
C LEU A 44 0.55 5.11 8.23
N THR A 45 0.07 4.35 7.27
CA THR A 45 -0.06 2.89 7.37
C THR A 45 0.77 2.24 6.26
N VAL A 46 1.68 1.34 6.63
CA VAL A 46 2.45 0.50 5.72
C VAL A 46 1.79 -0.88 5.70
N ALA A 47 1.15 -1.23 4.60
CA ALA A 47 0.47 -2.51 4.46
C ALA A 47 1.26 -3.46 3.58
N VAL A 48 1.47 -4.67 4.06
CA VAL A 48 2.27 -5.70 3.39
C VAL A 48 1.39 -6.79 2.79
N GLY A 49 1.73 -7.17 1.57
CA GLY A 49 1.09 -8.26 0.85
C GLY A 49 1.98 -9.51 0.72
N ALA A 50 1.48 -10.48 -0.02
CA ALA A 50 2.20 -11.74 -0.28
C ALA A 50 3.57 -11.53 -0.94
N GLY A 51 3.77 -10.43 -1.67
CA GLY A 51 5.06 -10.10 -2.29
C GLY A 51 6.19 -9.80 -1.31
N VAL A 52 5.88 -9.59 -0.01
CA VAL A 52 6.86 -9.26 1.05
C VAL A 52 7.13 -10.47 1.96
N LYS A 53 6.66 -11.66 1.60
CA LYS A 53 6.87 -12.90 2.38
C LYS A 53 8.36 -13.12 2.67
N GLY A 54 8.68 -13.40 3.92
CA GLY A 54 10.05 -13.63 4.39
C GLY A 54 10.82 -12.37 4.79
N GLN A 55 10.32 -11.17 4.49
CA GLN A 55 10.99 -9.90 4.81
C GLN A 55 10.16 -9.01 5.73
N LEU A 56 9.30 -9.62 6.54
CA LEU A 56 8.45 -8.90 7.50
C LEU A 56 9.23 -8.07 8.52
N PRO A 57 10.37 -8.52 9.06
CA PRO A 57 11.17 -7.69 9.96
C PRO A 57 11.63 -6.38 9.30
N ALA A 58 12.02 -6.44 8.01
CA ALA A 58 12.41 -5.27 7.25
C ALA A 58 11.20 -4.34 6.96
N ALA A 59 10.04 -4.92 6.70
CA ALA A 59 8.81 -4.14 6.53
C ALA A 59 8.37 -3.45 7.83
N GLN A 60 8.56 -4.11 8.96
CA GLN A 60 8.29 -3.52 10.27
C GLN A 60 9.27 -2.38 10.58
N ALA A 61 10.56 -2.58 10.31
CA ALA A 61 11.56 -1.54 10.45
C ALA A 61 11.27 -0.32 9.54
N LEU A 62 10.85 -0.56 8.30
CA LEU A 62 10.41 0.49 7.38
C LEU A 62 9.22 1.28 7.94
N ALA A 63 8.20 0.58 8.46
CA ALA A 63 7.03 1.23 9.05
C ALA A 63 7.43 2.10 10.25
N GLN A 64 8.30 1.60 11.12
CA GLN A 64 8.82 2.35 12.28
C GLN A 64 9.65 3.56 11.85
N LYS A 65 10.57 3.40 10.88
CA LYS A 65 11.40 4.49 10.34
C LYS A 65 10.54 5.62 9.76
N LEU A 66 9.44 5.27 9.13
CA LEU A 66 8.49 6.23 8.56
C LEU A 66 7.48 6.79 9.59
N GLY A 67 7.56 6.38 10.86
CA GLY A 67 6.62 6.78 11.90
C GLY A 67 5.19 6.27 11.65
N GLY A 68 5.05 5.15 10.93
CA GLY A 68 3.80 4.55 10.54
C GLY A 68 3.45 3.28 11.32
N GLN A 69 2.24 2.78 11.10
CA GLN A 69 1.78 1.48 11.60
C GLN A 69 1.90 0.42 10.51
N LEU A 70 2.32 -0.80 10.92
CA LEU A 70 2.29 -1.96 10.04
C LEU A 70 0.87 -2.53 9.95
N ALA A 71 0.48 -2.92 8.75
CA ALA A 71 -0.76 -3.63 8.49
C ALA A 71 -0.51 -4.78 7.51
N ALA A 72 -1.45 -5.69 7.38
CA ALA A 72 -1.31 -6.88 6.57
C ALA A 72 -2.48 -7.09 5.61
N SER A 73 -2.20 -7.71 4.47
CA SER A 73 -3.24 -8.30 3.64
C SER A 73 -3.67 -9.65 4.22
N ARG A 74 -4.86 -10.11 3.86
CA ARG A 74 -5.37 -11.42 4.26
C ARG A 74 -4.38 -12.56 3.96
N ALA A 75 -3.74 -12.54 2.81
CA ALA A 75 -2.78 -13.57 2.41
C ALA A 75 -1.57 -13.71 3.35
N VAL A 76 -1.17 -12.64 4.03
CA VAL A 76 -0.08 -12.64 5.01
C VAL A 76 -0.57 -13.20 6.35
N VAL A 77 -1.80 -12.88 6.73
CA VAL A 77 -2.44 -13.39 7.96
C VAL A 77 -2.78 -14.87 7.83
N ASP A 78 -3.38 -15.29 6.71
CA ASP A 78 -3.69 -16.69 6.43
C ASP A 78 -2.43 -17.58 6.39
N ALA A 79 -1.28 -16.99 6.04
CA ALA A 79 0.02 -17.65 6.12
C ALA A 79 0.61 -17.71 7.54
N GLY A 80 -0.09 -17.20 8.57
CA GLY A 80 0.36 -17.17 9.96
C GLY A 80 1.53 -16.22 10.23
N LEU A 81 1.82 -15.30 9.31
CA LEU A 81 3.00 -14.43 9.39
C LEU A 81 2.76 -13.17 10.24
N LEU A 82 1.52 -12.70 10.29
CA LEU A 82 1.10 -11.57 11.13
C LEU A 82 -0.27 -11.89 11.76
N PRO A 83 -0.57 -11.31 12.94
CA PRO A 83 -1.82 -11.56 13.64
C PRO A 83 -3.02 -10.94 12.91
N TYR A 84 -4.20 -11.51 13.14
CA TYR A 84 -5.45 -11.10 12.50
C TYR A 84 -5.80 -9.63 12.74
N GLU A 85 -5.45 -9.08 13.88
CA GLU A 85 -5.70 -7.69 14.27
C GLU A 85 -5.00 -6.69 13.32
N MET A 86 -3.98 -7.13 12.60
CA MET A 86 -3.30 -6.31 11.59
C MET A 86 -3.93 -6.41 10.20
N GLN A 87 -4.91 -7.32 10.01
CA GLN A 87 -5.54 -7.51 8.71
C GLN A 87 -6.36 -6.29 8.29
N VAL A 88 -6.06 -5.75 7.11
CA VAL A 88 -6.86 -4.72 6.44
C VAL A 88 -7.69 -5.36 5.34
N GLY A 89 -8.98 -5.04 5.31
CA GLY A 89 -9.87 -5.53 4.28
C GLY A 89 -11.31 -5.70 4.75
N LEU A 90 -12.14 -6.26 3.89
CA LEU A 90 -13.56 -6.48 4.16
C LEU A 90 -13.79 -7.39 5.37
N THR A 91 -12.94 -8.39 5.58
CA THR A 91 -13.00 -9.32 6.72
C THR A 91 -12.13 -8.90 7.90
N GLY A 92 -11.29 -7.90 7.73
CA GLY A 92 -10.43 -7.32 8.75
C GLY A 92 -10.90 -5.92 9.18
N LYS A 93 -9.94 -5.07 9.54
CA LYS A 93 -10.22 -3.67 9.88
C LYS A 93 -10.29 -2.78 8.64
N THR A 94 -11.12 -1.74 8.73
CA THR A 94 -11.10 -0.62 7.79
C THR A 94 -10.23 0.49 8.36
N VAL A 95 -9.32 1.01 7.57
CA VAL A 95 -8.38 2.07 7.97
C VAL A 95 -8.53 3.30 7.07
N CYS A 96 -8.25 4.48 7.64
CA CYS A 96 -8.28 5.74 6.90
C CYS A 96 -7.09 6.64 7.31
N PRO A 97 -5.84 6.21 7.09
CA PRO A 97 -4.67 7.05 7.34
C PRO A 97 -4.60 8.19 6.33
N LYS A 98 -3.77 9.19 6.62
CA LYS A 98 -3.46 10.24 5.63
C LYS A 98 -2.70 9.66 4.44
N VAL A 99 -1.77 8.73 4.69
CA VAL A 99 -0.99 8.03 3.66
C VAL A 99 -1.08 6.52 3.88
N TYR A 100 -1.40 5.80 2.83
CA TYR A 100 -1.44 4.33 2.81
C TYR A 100 -0.39 3.80 1.82
N LEU A 101 0.65 3.15 2.34
CA LEU A 101 1.71 2.54 1.53
C LEU A 101 1.41 1.04 1.38
N ALA A 102 0.99 0.62 0.19
CA ALA A 102 0.69 -0.76 -0.14
C ALA A 102 1.90 -1.43 -0.78
N VAL A 103 2.55 -2.36 -0.09
CA VAL A 103 3.79 -3.02 -0.56
C VAL A 103 3.52 -4.49 -0.85
N GLY A 104 3.76 -4.91 -2.09
CA GLY A 104 3.56 -6.30 -2.52
C GLY A 104 2.11 -6.79 -2.42
N ILE A 105 1.14 -5.88 -2.48
CA ILE A 105 -0.30 -6.15 -2.42
C ILE A 105 -0.83 -6.27 -3.85
N SER A 106 -1.59 -7.32 -4.14
CA SER A 106 -2.20 -7.55 -5.46
C SER A 106 -3.34 -6.57 -5.79
N GLY A 107 -4.05 -6.10 -4.78
CA GLY A 107 -5.21 -5.23 -4.99
C GLY A 107 -6.55 -5.98 -5.10
N ALA A 108 -6.67 -7.12 -4.42
CA ALA A 108 -7.95 -7.81 -4.32
C ALA A 108 -9.04 -6.89 -3.73
N VAL A 109 -10.25 -6.99 -4.27
CA VAL A 109 -11.40 -6.12 -3.93
C VAL A 109 -11.65 -6.05 -2.43
N HIS A 110 -11.50 -7.18 -1.73
CA HIS A 110 -11.70 -7.25 -0.29
C HIS A 110 -10.66 -6.43 0.50
N HIS A 111 -9.41 -6.38 0.03
CA HIS A 111 -8.38 -5.55 0.63
C HIS A 111 -8.64 -4.06 0.36
N ILE A 112 -8.96 -3.73 -0.88
CA ILE A 112 -9.27 -2.37 -1.31
C ILE A 112 -10.43 -1.77 -0.51
N ALA A 113 -11.46 -2.56 -0.21
CA ALA A 113 -12.59 -2.12 0.60
C ALA A 113 -12.17 -1.62 1.99
N GLY A 114 -11.09 -2.19 2.57
CA GLY A 114 -10.56 -1.80 3.88
C GLY A 114 -9.68 -0.55 3.89
N MET A 115 -9.10 -0.17 2.74
CA MET A 115 -8.17 0.97 2.65
C MET A 115 -8.71 2.14 1.82
N ARG A 116 -9.85 1.99 1.18
CA ARG A 116 -10.40 2.93 0.20
C ARG A 116 -10.62 4.36 0.73
N GLN A 117 -10.75 4.52 2.05
CA GLN A 117 -10.96 5.81 2.69
C GLN A 117 -9.65 6.52 3.08
N SER A 118 -8.50 5.95 2.72
CA SER A 118 -7.20 6.58 2.93
C SER A 118 -7.06 7.85 2.11
N GLY A 119 -6.29 8.82 2.62
CA GLY A 119 -6.08 10.10 1.96
C GLY A 119 -5.29 9.97 0.67
N THR A 120 -4.05 9.46 0.77
CA THR A 120 -3.16 9.19 -0.37
C THR A 120 -2.75 7.74 -0.35
N VAL A 121 -2.89 7.06 -1.47
CA VAL A 121 -2.51 5.67 -1.64
C VAL A 121 -1.28 5.56 -2.53
N ILE A 122 -0.20 4.98 -1.99
CA ILE A 122 1.03 4.69 -2.71
C ILE A 122 1.13 3.18 -2.85
N ALA A 123 1.18 2.66 -4.07
CA ALA A 123 1.33 1.23 -4.33
C ALA A 123 2.72 0.89 -4.86
N VAL A 124 3.31 -0.15 -4.29
CA VAL A 124 4.59 -0.72 -4.70
C VAL A 124 4.40 -2.19 -5.02
N ASN A 125 4.60 -2.57 -6.26
CA ASN A 125 4.44 -3.96 -6.70
C ASN A 125 5.35 -4.24 -7.91
N PRO A 126 6.05 -5.38 -7.96
CA PRO A 126 6.84 -5.76 -9.13
C PRO A 126 5.98 -6.06 -10.36
N ASP A 127 4.74 -6.50 -10.17
CA ASP A 127 3.81 -6.73 -11.27
C ASP A 127 3.12 -5.43 -11.67
N ARG A 128 3.53 -4.88 -12.82
CA ARG A 128 2.94 -3.67 -13.41
C ARG A 128 1.44 -3.77 -13.68
N LYS A 129 0.90 -4.99 -13.82
CA LYS A 129 -0.51 -5.25 -14.08
C LYS A 129 -1.32 -5.47 -12.81
N ALA A 130 -0.70 -5.40 -11.64
CA ALA A 130 -1.39 -5.62 -10.38
C ALA A 130 -2.58 -4.66 -10.22
N PRO A 131 -3.78 -5.16 -9.90
CA PRO A 131 -4.98 -4.34 -9.77
C PRO A 131 -4.89 -3.22 -8.73
N VAL A 132 -3.96 -3.31 -7.78
CA VAL A 132 -3.74 -2.27 -6.76
C VAL A 132 -3.45 -0.90 -7.38
N PHE A 133 -2.78 -0.87 -8.54
CA PHE A 133 -2.45 0.38 -9.22
C PHE A 133 -3.69 1.15 -9.73
N ASN A 134 -4.82 0.48 -9.93
CA ASN A 134 -6.08 1.15 -10.29
C ASN A 134 -6.67 1.99 -9.16
N TYR A 135 -6.19 1.78 -7.93
CA TYR A 135 -6.68 2.45 -6.72
C TYR A 135 -5.62 3.32 -6.05
N ALA A 136 -4.41 3.36 -6.61
CA ALA A 136 -3.30 4.12 -6.10
C ALA A 136 -3.24 5.51 -6.74
N ASP A 137 -2.90 6.52 -5.95
CA ASP A 137 -2.58 7.86 -6.45
C ASP A 137 -1.16 7.89 -7.02
N TYR A 138 -0.26 7.07 -6.44
CA TYR A 138 1.11 6.89 -6.91
C TYR A 138 1.44 5.41 -7.00
N GLY A 139 2.01 5.01 -8.13
CA GLY A 139 2.43 3.63 -8.37
C GLY A 139 3.94 3.54 -8.61
N VAL A 140 4.60 2.62 -7.92
CA VAL A 140 6.02 2.30 -8.09
C VAL A 140 6.14 0.84 -8.50
N VAL A 141 6.70 0.60 -9.68
CA VAL A 141 6.93 -0.76 -10.17
C VAL A 141 8.33 -1.20 -9.79
N CYS A 142 8.46 -1.82 -8.63
CA CYS A 142 9.70 -2.41 -8.15
C CYS A 142 9.40 -3.52 -7.14
N ASP A 143 10.41 -4.33 -6.83
CA ASP A 143 10.34 -5.27 -5.72
C ASP A 143 10.61 -4.57 -4.37
N PHE A 144 10.38 -5.33 -3.29
CA PHE A 144 10.54 -4.79 -1.95
C PHE A 144 12.01 -4.50 -1.59
N ASN A 145 12.96 -5.28 -2.13
CA ASN A 145 14.39 -5.05 -1.87
C ASN A 145 14.85 -3.73 -2.48
N THR A 146 14.44 -3.45 -3.70
CA THR A 146 14.73 -2.17 -4.37
C THR A 146 14.13 -0.99 -3.60
N LEU A 147 12.91 -1.16 -3.08
CA LEU A 147 12.28 -0.15 -2.22
C LEU A 147 13.10 0.09 -0.96
N LEU A 148 13.55 -0.97 -0.27
CA LEU A 148 14.35 -0.87 0.94
C LEU A 148 15.69 -0.18 0.70
N GLN A 149 16.35 -0.49 -0.42
CA GLN A 149 17.60 0.16 -0.83
C GLN A 149 17.40 1.67 -1.00
N ALA A 150 16.35 2.07 -1.70
CA ALA A 150 16.03 3.48 -1.91
C ALA A 150 15.80 4.22 -0.58
N PHE A 151 15.16 3.56 0.41
CA PHE A 151 14.98 4.13 1.76
C PHE A 151 16.23 4.03 2.63
N GLY A 152 17.15 3.10 2.35
CA GLY A 152 18.43 2.96 3.03
C GLY A 152 19.44 4.03 2.63
N GLU A 153 19.39 4.50 1.38
CA GLU A 153 20.24 5.58 0.87
C GLU A 153 19.78 6.99 1.34
N TRP A 154 18.67 7.06 2.05
CA TRP A 154 18.08 8.29 2.60
C TRP A 154 18.54 8.54 4.05
N GLN A 155 19.85 8.44 4.32
CA GLN A 155 20.48 8.84 5.60
C GLN A 155 21.28 10.11 5.42
#